data_b29310e1a49bb3378ceb3b9f9acedcb3
#
_entry.id   b29310e1a49bb3378ceb3b9f9acedcb3
#
_cell.length_a   1.000
_cell.length_b   1.000
_cell.length_c   1.000
_cell.angle_alpha   90.00
_cell.angle_beta   90.00
_cell.angle_gamma   90.00
#
_symmetry.space_group_name_H-M   'P 1'
#
loop_
_entity.id
_entity.type
_entity.pdbx_description
1 polymer ?
#
loop_
_entity_poly.entity_id
_entity_poly.type
_entity_poly.pdbx_seq_one_letter_code
_entity_poly.pdbx_strand_id
1 'polypeptide(L)'
;MRTAFGRQFDVPDGYLNTAGIGVPPVCAGDAVAAGVDDWRRGAARPSDFDPAVAAGRAAFADLVGVAVDRVAIGASVSTLVGLIAAALPAGGRVLVAEGEFTSVSFPFAAQAVRGVSVIECPLEALGERAPGFDLVAVSVVQSADGRTVDLDALRAARASGTAVVLDATQSLGWLPTRLDWADAVVCAGYKWLLCPRGVAWLAVDPVSNLDLVPHQACWYAGRDVWQSIYGLPLRLADSARRFDASPAWFSHVGAAAVLPWLAGLDRAAVRAHCVGLADAVRTGLDLPPAGSAIVAVDRPDVADRLAAAGVVGSLRAGAVRLSFHLYNTAADAARVLDALT
;
A
#
# COMPACT_ATOMS: atom_id res chain seq x y z
N MET A 1 -1.91 -25.35 -7.40
CA MET A 1 -0.71 -24.51 -7.52
C MET A 1 -0.70 -23.88 -8.91
N ARG A 2 -0.45 -22.56 -9.03
CA ARG A 2 -0.41 -21.82 -10.29
C ARG A 2 0.98 -21.24 -10.50
N THR A 3 1.43 -21.14 -11.75
CA THR A 3 2.68 -20.44 -12.12
C THR A 3 2.33 -19.15 -12.84
N ALA A 4 2.83 -18.02 -12.36
CA ALA A 4 2.61 -16.71 -12.95
C ALA A 4 3.88 -15.85 -12.81
N PHE A 5 4.28 -15.15 -13.87
CA PHE A 5 5.43 -14.26 -13.87
C PHE A 5 6.71 -14.89 -13.26
N GLY A 6 6.94 -16.19 -13.53
CA GLY A 6 8.10 -16.93 -13.04
C GLY A 6 8.07 -17.37 -11.58
N ARG A 7 6.93 -17.24 -10.89
CA ARG A 7 6.75 -17.69 -9.50
C ARG A 7 5.56 -18.63 -9.36
N GLN A 8 5.63 -19.52 -8.36
CA GLN A 8 4.55 -20.43 -7.99
C GLN A 8 3.70 -19.86 -6.86
N PHE A 9 2.38 -20.06 -6.96
CA PHE A 9 1.38 -19.60 -6.00
C PHE A 9 0.45 -20.76 -5.63
N ASP A 10 0.25 -20.96 -4.35
CA ASP A 10 -0.74 -21.90 -3.82
C ASP A 10 -2.07 -21.15 -3.59
N VAL A 11 -2.63 -20.65 -4.70
CA VAL A 11 -3.84 -19.85 -4.69
C VAL A 11 -5.01 -20.71 -5.18
N PRO A 12 -6.16 -20.74 -4.47
CA PRO A 12 -7.35 -21.44 -4.92
C PRO A 12 -7.97 -20.77 -6.16
N ASP A 13 -8.71 -21.57 -6.94
CA ASP A 13 -9.51 -21.06 -8.04
C ASP A 13 -10.59 -20.10 -7.51
N GLY A 14 -10.83 -19.03 -8.26
CA GLY A 14 -11.81 -18.02 -7.87
C GLY A 14 -11.37 -17.08 -6.75
N TYR A 15 -10.10 -17.07 -6.32
CA TYR A 15 -9.61 -16.12 -5.35
C TYR A 15 -9.40 -14.74 -5.98
N LEU A 16 -10.31 -13.82 -5.72
CA LEU A 16 -10.36 -12.47 -6.28
C LEU A 16 -10.35 -11.38 -5.17
N ASN A 17 -9.58 -11.58 -4.10
CA ASN A 17 -9.57 -10.70 -2.94
C ASN A 17 -8.19 -10.11 -2.60
N THR A 18 -7.31 -9.93 -3.59
CA THR A 18 -5.99 -9.31 -3.39
C THR A 18 -6.07 -7.91 -2.76
N ALA A 19 -7.08 -7.12 -3.13
CA ALA A 19 -7.32 -5.81 -2.51
C ALA A 19 -7.69 -5.89 -1.02
N GLY A 20 -8.05 -7.07 -0.48
CA GLY A 20 -8.21 -7.38 0.94
C GLY A 20 -6.92 -7.92 1.54
N ILE A 21 -6.42 -9.01 0.97
CA ILE A 21 -5.14 -9.65 1.31
C ILE A 21 -4.62 -10.39 0.07
N GLY A 22 -3.35 -10.19 -0.28
CA GLY A 22 -2.69 -10.89 -1.38
C GLY A 22 -2.21 -12.28 -0.98
N VAL A 23 -2.25 -13.24 -1.91
CA VAL A 23 -1.64 -14.55 -1.73
C VAL A 23 -0.17 -14.45 -2.16
N PRO A 24 0.80 -14.71 -1.27
CA PRO A 24 2.21 -14.61 -1.61
C PRO A 24 2.65 -15.76 -2.54
N PRO A 25 3.75 -15.60 -3.27
CA PRO A 25 4.41 -16.74 -3.91
C PRO A 25 4.91 -17.72 -2.84
N VAL A 26 4.96 -19.01 -3.20
CA VAL A 26 5.33 -20.12 -2.27
C VAL A 26 6.66 -19.82 -1.56
N CYS A 27 7.66 -19.31 -2.27
CA CYS A 27 8.97 -18.99 -1.69
C CYS A 27 8.92 -17.97 -0.53
N ALA A 28 7.90 -17.13 -0.46
CA ALA A 28 7.75 -16.20 0.66
C ALA A 28 7.25 -16.92 1.92
N GLY A 29 6.30 -17.84 1.76
CA GLY A 29 5.84 -18.70 2.85
C GLY A 29 6.99 -19.56 3.40
N ASP A 30 7.75 -20.18 2.50
CA ASP A 30 8.91 -21.01 2.85
C ASP A 30 9.98 -20.21 3.61
N ALA A 31 10.30 -19.00 3.16
CA ALA A 31 11.26 -18.13 3.83
C ALA A 31 10.81 -17.75 5.26
N VAL A 32 9.53 -17.41 5.43
CA VAL A 32 8.97 -17.12 6.76
C VAL A 32 9.00 -18.36 7.65
N ALA A 33 8.63 -19.53 7.13
CA ALA A 33 8.66 -20.78 7.88
C ALA A 33 10.09 -21.13 8.34
N ALA A 34 11.08 -20.97 7.47
CA ALA A 34 12.49 -21.17 7.81
C ALA A 34 12.94 -20.20 8.94
N GLY A 35 12.58 -18.92 8.83
CA GLY A 35 12.88 -17.92 9.86
C GLY A 35 12.24 -18.23 11.21
N VAL A 36 11.00 -18.73 11.22
CA VAL A 36 10.29 -19.19 12.42
C VAL A 36 10.98 -20.42 13.02
N ASP A 37 11.43 -21.35 12.17
CA ASP A 37 12.17 -22.52 12.62
C ASP A 37 13.52 -22.18 13.27
N ASP A 38 14.26 -21.23 12.71
CA ASP A 38 15.51 -20.75 13.30
C ASP A 38 15.27 -20.05 14.64
N TRP A 39 14.26 -19.21 14.72
CA TRP A 39 13.85 -18.58 15.98
C TRP A 39 13.45 -19.60 17.04
N ARG A 40 12.65 -20.61 16.69
CA ARG A 40 12.19 -21.66 17.60
C ARG A 40 13.35 -22.47 18.20
N ARG A 41 14.45 -22.60 17.46
CA ARG A 41 15.67 -23.31 17.92
C ARG A 41 16.70 -22.40 18.58
N GLY A 42 16.44 -21.08 18.68
CA GLY A 42 17.40 -20.11 19.21
C GLY A 42 18.60 -19.88 18.29
N ALA A 43 18.49 -20.22 17.01
CA ALA A 43 19.56 -20.03 16.02
C ALA A 43 19.56 -18.61 15.43
N ALA A 44 18.42 -17.92 15.44
CA ALA A 44 18.29 -16.56 14.90
C ALA A 44 18.80 -15.50 15.87
N ARG A 45 19.54 -14.53 15.36
CA ARG A 45 19.97 -13.32 16.06
C ARG A 45 19.25 -12.09 15.49
N PRO A 46 19.01 -11.02 16.26
CA PRO A 46 18.36 -9.80 15.77
C PRO A 46 19.01 -9.20 14.51
N SER A 47 20.34 -9.23 14.41
CA SER A 47 21.07 -8.70 13.25
C SER A 47 20.90 -9.52 11.97
N ASP A 48 20.50 -10.79 12.08
CA ASP A 48 20.34 -11.68 10.92
C ASP A 48 19.14 -11.24 10.05
N PHE A 49 18.24 -10.42 10.59
CA PHE A 49 17.10 -9.86 9.89
C PHE A 49 17.39 -8.54 9.13
N ASP A 50 18.51 -7.87 9.40
CA ASP A 50 18.85 -6.58 8.78
C ASP A 50 18.95 -6.66 7.26
N PRO A 51 19.53 -7.72 6.64
CA PRO A 51 19.53 -7.85 5.18
C PRO A 51 18.12 -7.91 4.58
N ALA A 52 17.18 -8.58 5.24
CA ALA A 52 15.80 -8.67 4.79
C ALA A 52 15.09 -7.30 4.86
N VAL A 53 15.30 -6.55 5.92
CA VAL A 53 14.78 -5.18 6.05
C VAL A 53 15.34 -4.27 4.96
N ALA A 54 16.66 -4.36 4.71
CA ALA A 54 17.33 -3.57 3.67
C ALA A 54 16.83 -3.91 2.26
N ALA A 55 16.66 -5.20 1.94
CA ALA A 55 16.14 -5.65 0.65
C ALA A 55 14.71 -5.17 0.40
N GLY A 56 13.82 -5.29 1.40
CA GLY A 56 12.46 -4.78 1.31
C GLY A 56 12.40 -3.26 1.12
N ARG A 57 13.23 -2.50 1.82
CA ARG A 57 13.35 -1.04 1.68
C ARG A 57 13.81 -0.64 0.28
N ALA A 58 14.86 -1.29 -0.23
CA ALA A 58 15.41 -0.99 -1.56
C ALA A 58 14.38 -1.29 -2.67
N ALA A 59 13.72 -2.45 -2.62
CA ALA A 59 12.71 -2.80 -3.59
C ALA A 59 11.48 -1.88 -3.54
N PHE A 60 11.06 -1.42 -2.36
CA PHE A 60 10.00 -0.43 -2.24
C PHE A 60 10.44 0.93 -2.85
N ALA A 61 11.66 1.36 -2.61
CA ALA A 61 12.21 2.58 -3.22
C ALA A 61 12.15 2.52 -4.76
N ASP A 62 12.54 1.39 -5.35
CA ASP A 62 12.44 1.15 -6.81
C ASP A 62 10.99 1.21 -7.31
N LEU A 63 10.06 0.60 -6.56
CA LEU A 63 8.64 0.59 -6.92
C LEU A 63 8.04 2.00 -6.94
N VAL A 64 8.39 2.85 -5.99
CA VAL A 64 7.92 4.25 -5.91
C VAL A 64 8.69 5.16 -6.86
N GLY A 65 9.95 4.84 -7.16
CA GLY A 65 10.85 5.62 -8.01
C GLY A 65 11.67 6.66 -7.23
N VAL A 66 12.03 6.36 -5.97
CA VAL A 66 12.81 7.26 -5.10
C VAL A 66 14.15 6.64 -4.71
N ALA A 67 15.07 7.44 -4.20
CA ALA A 67 16.29 6.95 -3.58
C ALA A 67 15.99 6.20 -2.26
N VAL A 68 16.77 5.17 -1.94
CA VAL A 68 16.54 4.29 -0.78
C VAL A 68 16.63 5.03 0.55
N ASP A 69 17.41 6.11 0.62
CA ASP A 69 17.58 6.97 1.79
C ASP A 69 16.32 7.82 2.10
N ARG A 70 15.40 7.91 1.14
CA ARG A 70 14.09 8.54 1.32
C ARG A 70 13.03 7.62 1.94
N VAL A 71 13.35 6.35 2.20
CA VAL A 71 12.37 5.35 2.65
C VAL A 71 12.54 4.99 4.12
N ALA A 72 11.47 5.12 4.90
CA ALA A 72 11.32 4.61 6.24
C ALA A 72 10.44 3.36 6.27
N ILE A 73 10.59 2.54 7.32
CA ILE A 73 9.77 1.36 7.58
C ILE A 73 8.78 1.58 8.73
N GLY A 74 7.64 0.89 8.65
CA GLY A 74 6.63 0.84 9.70
C GLY A 74 5.83 -0.45 9.63
N ALA A 75 4.84 -0.58 10.50
CA ALA A 75 3.99 -1.77 10.60
C ALA A 75 2.65 -1.63 9.85
N SER A 76 2.17 -0.40 9.66
CA SER A 76 0.88 -0.11 9.00
C SER A 76 0.86 1.29 8.40
N VAL A 77 -0.04 1.52 7.44
CA VAL A 77 -0.27 2.85 6.87
C VAL A 77 -0.68 3.84 7.95
N SER A 78 -1.62 3.49 8.83
CA SER A 78 -2.13 4.41 9.85
C SER A 78 -1.04 4.89 10.82
N THR A 79 -0.05 4.05 11.18
CA THR A 79 1.07 4.49 12.02
C THR A 79 1.99 5.46 11.29
N LEU A 80 2.23 5.24 10.00
CA LEU A 80 3.06 6.12 9.18
C LEU A 80 2.35 7.44 8.85
N VAL A 81 1.05 7.41 8.54
CA VAL A 81 0.24 8.63 8.38
C VAL A 81 0.14 9.40 9.70
N GLY A 82 0.17 8.69 10.84
CA GLY A 82 0.22 9.32 12.16
C GLY A 82 1.43 10.24 12.37
N LEU A 83 2.60 9.89 11.81
CA LEU A 83 3.78 10.77 11.81
C LEU A 83 3.50 12.08 11.05
N ILE A 84 2.85 11.95 9.88
CA ILE A 84 2.51 13.09 9.03
C ILE A 84 1.44 13.95 9.70
N ALA A 85 0.39 13.34 10.26
CA ALA A 85 -0.68 14.04 10.94
C ALA A 85 -0.18 14.86 12.15
N ALA A 86 0.80 14.33 12.87
CA ALA A 86 1.40 15.02 14.01
C ALA A 86 2.28 16.21 13.62
N ALA A 87 2.81 16.22 12.38
CA ALA A 87 3.61 17.33 11.85
C ALA A 87 2.76 18.54 11.42
N LEU A 88 1.44 18.36 11.26
CA LEU A 88 0.57 19.49 10.90
C LEU A 88 0.57 20.58 11.96
N PRO A 89 0.51 21.86 11.58
CA PRO A 89 0.33 22.96 12.52
C PRO A 89 -1.01 22.84 13.25
N ALA A 90 -1.11 23.47 14.42
CA ALA A 90 -2.39 23.63 15.10
C ALA A 90 -3.37 24.40 14.21
N GLY A 91 -4.61 23.92 14.11
CA GLY A 91 -5.61 24.50 13.21
C GLY A 91 -5.45 24.13 11.73
N GLY A 92 -4.50 23.24 11.39
CA GLY A 92 -4.25 22.79 10.01
C GLY A 92 -5.48 22.21 9.33
N ARG A 93 -5.57 22.36 8.01
CA ARG A 93 -6.69 21.91 7.20
C ARG A 93 -6.25 20.82 6.24
N VAL A 94 -6.91 19.66 6.31
CA VAL A 94 -6.62 18.49 5.48
C VAL A 94 -7.81 18.21 4.57
N LEU A 95 -7.53 18.02 3.28
CA LEU A 95 -8.52 17.58 2.30
C LEU A 95 -8.33 16.09 2.02
N VAL A 96 -9.44 15.33 2.02
CA VAL A 96 -9.47 13.90 1.68
C VAL A 96 -10.63 13.60 0.74
N ALA A 97 -10.59 12.44 0.07
CA ALA A 97 -11.72 11.98 -0.72
C ALA A 97 -12.90 11.57 0.17
N GLU A 98 -14.13 11.75 -0.29
CA GLU A 98 -15.32 11.19 0.34
C GLU A 98 -15.21 9.65 0.39
N GLY A 99 -15.41 9.09 1.60
CA GLY A 99 -15.28 7.65 1.83
C GLY A 99 -13.85 7.13 1.77
N GLU A 100 -12.85 8.00 1.95
CA GLU A 100 -11.44 7.61 1.99
C GLU A 100 -11.16 6.55 3.06
N PHE A 101 -10.21 5.65 2.77
CA PHE A 101 -9.86 4.58 3.69
C PHE A 101 -9.35 5.15 5.02
N THR A 102 -9.89 4.65 6.13
CA THR A 102 -9.69 5.23 7.47
C THR A 102 -8.24 5.23 7.97
N SER A 103 -7.36 4.38 7.43
CA SER A 103 -5.92 4.47 7.71
C SER A 103 -5.29 5.75 7.19
N VAL A 104 -5.91 6.42 6.21
CA VAL A 104 -5.49 7.73 5.70
C VAL A 104 -6.18 8.84 6.48
N SER A 105 -7.51 8.81 6.66
CA SER A 105 -8.28 9.93 7.20
C SER A 105 -8.24 10.02 8.74
N PHE A 106 -8.32 8.88 9.47
CA PHE A 106 -8.43 8.87 10.93
C PHE A 106 -7.21 9.45 11.67
N PRO A 107 -5.95 9.21 11.26
CA PRO A 107 -4.82 9.84 11.93
C PRO A 107 -4.88 11.37 11.93
N PHE A 108 -5.40 11.98 10.86
CA PHE A 108 -5.62 13.43 10.78
C PHE A 108 -6.82 13.86 11.64
N ALA A 109 -7.93 13.12 11.57
CA ALA A 109 -9.12 13.41 12.40
C ALA A 109 -8.81 13.32 13.91
N ALA A 110 -7.91 12.43 14.31
CA ALA A 110 -7.45 12.33 15.70
C ALA A 110 -6.71 13.59 16.19
N GLN A 111 -6.24 14.48 15.29
CA GLN A 111 -5.63 15.76 15.64
C GLN A 111 -6.65 16.88 15.90
N ALA A 112 -7.94 16.59 15.93
CA ALA A 112 -9.00 17.57 16.22
C ALA A 112 -8.77 18.30 17.55
N VAL A 113 -8.14 17.66 18.55
CA VAL A 113 -7.74 18.28 19.82
C VAL A 113 -6.74 19.43 19.66
N ARG A 114 -6.04 19.49 18.51
CA ARG A 114 -5.12 20.56 18.10
C ARG A 114 -5.79 21.55 17.15
N GLY A 115 -7.10 21.43 16.92
CA GLY A 115 -7.86 22.24 15.98
C GLY A 115 -7.70 21.83 14.51
N VAL A 116 -7.04 20.70 14.21
CA VAL A 116 -6.93 20.21 12.84
C VAL A 116 -8.33 19.81 12.34
N SER A 117 -8.66 20.23 11.13
CA SER A 117 -9.92 19.91 10.46
C SER A 117 -9.68 19.03 9.24
N VAL A 118 -10.48 17.99 9.09
CA VAL A 118 -10.48 17.11 7.90
C VAL A 118 -11.76 17.39 7.12
N ILE A 119 -11.60 17.73 5.85
CA ILE A 119 -12.69 18.06 4.94
C ILE A 119 -12.74 17.01 3.85
N GLU A 120 -13.92 16.46 3.60
CA GLU A 120 -14.13 15.51 2.52
C GLU A 120 -14.66 16.20 1.27
N CYS A 121 -14.30 15.69 0.09
CA CYS A 121 -14.89 16.09 -1.17
C CYS A 121 -14.90 14.92 -2.17
N PRO A 122 -15.73 15.00 -3.25
CA PRO A 122 -15.68 14.02 -4.32
C PRO A 122 -14.26 13.82 -4.84
N LEU A 123 -13.90 12.55 -5.15
CA LEU A 123 -12.55 12.18 -5.60
C LEU A 123 -12.09 13.04 -6.79
N GLU A 124 -13.00 13.31 -7.71
CA GLU A 124 -12.76 14.06 -8.95
C GLU A 124 -12.49 15.55 -8.68
N ALA A 125 -12.96 16.07 -7.55
CA ALA A 125 -12.80 17.48 -7.18
C ALA A 125 -11.54 17.75 -6.35
N LEU A 126 -10.79 16.71 -5.93
CA LEU A 126 -9.65 16.87 -5.02
C LEU A 126 -8.61 17.85 -5.56
N GLY A 127 -8.18 17.69 -6.81
CA GLY A 127 -7.15 18.53 -7.42
C GLY A 127 -7.55 20.01 -7.49
N GLU A 128 -8.80 20.29 -7.86
CA GLU A 128 -9.34 21.66 -7.95
C GLU A 128 -9.47 22.29 -6.55
N ARG A 129 -9.92 21.52 -5.56
CA ARG A 129 -10.15 22.00 -4.20
C ARG A 129 -8.92 22.05 -3.30
N ALA A 130 -7.86 21.33 -3.66
CA ALA A 130 -6.64 21.26 -2.86
C ALA A 130 -5.97 22.61 -2.56
N PRO A 131 -5.91 23.59 -3.49
CA PRO A 131 -5.34 24.90 -3.19
C PRO A 131 -6.05 25.58 -2.00
N GLY A 132 -5.23 26.02 -1.03
CA GLY A 132 -5.72 26.64 0.22
C GLY A 132 -5.94 25.65 1.37
N PHE A 133 -5.61 24.38 1.19
CA PHE A 133 -5.41 23.41 2.26
C PHE A 133 -3.92 23.26 2.56
N ASP A 134 -3.59 22.94 3.82
CA ASP A 134 -2.21 22.67 4.19
C ASP A 134 -1.74 21.33 3.59
N LEU A 135 -2.68 20.37 3.47
CA LEU A 135 -2.38 19.03 2.99
C LEU A 135 -3.59 18.39 2.31
N VAL A 136 -3.35 17.65 1.23
CA VAL A 136 -4.27 16.66 0.68
C VAL A 136 -3.71 15.25 0.92
N ALA A 137 -4.55 14.35 1.46
CA ALA A 137 -4.20 12.96 1.67
C ALA A 137 -5.23 12.06 0.97
N VAL A 138 -4.75 11.16 0.11
CA VAL A 138 -5.65 10.34 -0.71
C VAL A 138 -5.01 9.03 -1.13
N SER A 139 -5.82 7.96 -1.21
CA SER A 139 -5.44 6.71 -1.87
C SER A 139 -5.33 6.90 -3.37
N VAL A 140 -4.19 6.51 -3.97
CA VAL A 140 -3.98 6.57 -5.44
C VAL A 140 -5.08 5.82 -6.19
N VAL A 141 -5.48 4.67 -5.65
CA VAL A 141 -6.63 3.89 -6.10
C VAL A 141 -7.56 3.67 -4.91
N GLN A 142 -8.82 4.00 -5.07
CA GLN A 142 -9.81 3.88 -4.01
C GLN A 142 -10.08 2.42 -3.66
N SER A 143 -10.08 2.12 -2.35
CA SER A 143 -10.23 0.75 -1.85
C SER A 143 -11.62 0.19 -2.08
N ALA A 144 -12.65 1.03 -2.15
CA ALA A 144 -14.05 0.60 -2.28
C ALA A 144 -14.36 0.08 -3.68
N ASP A 145 -13.94 0.81 -4.71
CA ASP A 145 -14.43 0.66 -6.08
C ASP A 145 -13.34 0.63 -7.16
N GLY A 146 -12.09 0.96 -6.80
CA GLY A 146 -10.97 0.95 -7.72
C GLY A 146 -10.83 2.22 -8.57
N ARG A 147 -11.58 3.30 -8.29
CA ARG A 147 -11.37 4.59 -8.96
C ARG A 147 -9.97 5.13 -8.65
N THR A 148 -9.35 5.73 -9.66
CA THR A 148 -8.01 6.33 -9.54
C THR A 148 -8.14 7.84 -9.41
N VAL A 149 -7.38 8.43 -8.49
CA VAL A 149 -7.30 9.89 -8.35
C VAL A 149 -6.55 10.50 -9.54
N ASP A 150 -6.89 11.73 -9.90
CA ASP A 150 -6.14 12.51 -10.88
C ASP A 150 -4.80 12.97 -10.30
N LEU A 151 -3.72 12.22 -10.63
CA LEU A 151 -2.37 12.51 -10.14
C LEU A 151 -1.79 13.80 -10.75
N ASP A 152 -2.21 14.19 -11.95
CA ASP A 152 -1.69 15.43 -12.58
C ASP A 152 -2.32 16.65 -11.92
N ALA A 153 -3.60 16.60 -11.58
CA ALA A 153 -4.27 17.63 -10.79
C ALA A 153 -3.65 17.79 -9.39
N LEU A 154 -3.30 16.67 -8.73
CA LEU A 154 -2.60 16.70 -7.43
C LEU A 154 -1.17 17.25 -7.54
N ARG A 155 -0.47 16.96 -8.63
CA ARG A 155 0.86 17.53 -8.89
C ARG A 155 0.78 19.05 -9.07
N ALA A 156 -0.26 19.54 -9.74
CA ALA A 156 -0.52 20.97 -9.86
C ALA A 156 -0.85 21.60 -8.51
N ALA A 157 -1.65 20.93 -7.68
CA ALA A 157 -1.95 21.39 -6.31
C ALA A 157 -0.68 21.49 -5.45
N ARG A 158 0.23 20.50 -5.54
CA ARG A 158 1.53 20.57 -4.87
C ARG A 158 2.36 21.78 -5.33
N ALA A 159 2.41 22.03 -6.62
CA ALA A 159 3.10 23.19 -7.17
C ALA A 159 2.52 24.53 -6.67
N SER A 160 1.23 24.53 -6.24
CA SER A 160 0.57 25.68 -5.61
C SER A 160 0.81 25.79 -4.09
N GLY A 161 1.57 24.86 -3.50
CA GLY A 161 1.98 24.91 -2.09
C GLY A 161 1.20 23.99 -1.15
N THR A 162 0.22 23.21 -1.62
CA THR A 162 -0.49 22.21 -0.81
C THR A 162 0.37 20.94 -0.73
N ALA A 163 0.67 20.44 0.49
CA ALA A 163 1.37 19.18 0.63
C ALA A 163 0.53 17.99 0.14
N VAL A 164 1.15 17.03 -0.54
CA VAL A 164 0.46 15.86 -1.12
C VAL A 164 0.97 14.57 -0.48
N VAL A 165 0.07 13.85 0.17
CA VAL A 165 0.30 12.52 0.77
C VAL A 165 -0.51 11.47 0.03
N LEU A 166 0.18 10.46 -0.50
CA LEU A 166 -0.44 9.41 -1.31
C LEU A 166 -0.38 8.07 -0.58
N ASP A 167 -1.51 7.38 -0.45
CA ASP A 167 -1.54 5.96 -0.08
C ASP A 167 -1.53 5.11 -1.35
N ALA A 168 -0.43 4.41 -1.59
CA ALA A 168 -0.23 3.54 -2.73
C ALA A 168 -0.63 2.07 -2.48
N THR A 169 -1.27 1.77 -1.34
CA THR A 169 -1.61 0.40 -0.92
C THR A 169 -2.47 -0.36 -1.93
N GLN A 170 -3.33 0.33 -2.68
CA GLN A 170 -4.20 -0.29 -3.67
C GLN A 170 -3.68 -0.16 -5.11
N SER A 171 -2.55 0.53 -5.33
CA SER A 171 -2.00 0.79 -6.66
C SER A 171 -0.65 0.12 -6.91
N LEU A 172 0.24 0.19 -5.93
CA LEU A 172 1.61 -0.30 -6.08
C LEU A 172 1.63 -1.83 -6.22
N GLY A 173 2.34 -2.32 -7.23
CA GLY A 173 2.41 -3.75 -7.59
C GLY A 173 1.65 -4.08 -8.87
N TRP A 174 0.66 -3.27 -9.31
CA TRP A 174 -0.02 -3.48 -10.59
C TRP A 174 -0.15 -2.21 -11.45
N LEU A 175 -0.21 -1.03 -10.84
CA LEU A 175 -0.33 0.25 -11.55
C LEU A 175 1.07 0.88 -11.72
N PRO A 176 1.58 1.03 -12.96
CA PRO A 176 2.89 1.62 -13.22
C PRO A 176 2.81 3.15 -13.14
N THR A 177 2.87 3.70 -11.93
CA THR A 177 2.88 5.14 -11.67
C THR A 177 4.20 5.57 -11.05
N ARG A 178 4.63 6.80 -11.36
CA ARG A 178 5.73 7.46 -10.65
C ARG A 178 5.14 8.37 -9.58
N LEU A 179 5.55 8.13 -8.34
CA LEU A 179 5.06 8.86 -7.17
C LEU A 179 6.17 9.65 -6.46
N ASP A 180 7.36 9.71 -7.06
CA ASP A 180 8.58 10.36 -6.56
C ASP A 180 8.44 11.88 -6.32
N TRP A 181 7.40 12.47 -6.89
CA TRP A 181 7.07 13.88 -6.77
C TRP A 181 6.20 14.23 -5.56
N ALA A 182 5.53 13.27 -4.92
CA ALA A 182 4.68 13.54 -3.76
C ALA A 182 5.53 13.85 -2.52
N ASP A 183 4.97 14.63 -1.58
CA ASP A 183 5.65 14.95 -0.33
C ASP A 183 5.85 13.71 0.54
N ALA A 184 4.86 12.82 0.53
CA ALA A 184 4.98 11.51 1.14
C ALA A 184 4.17 10.46 0.39
N VAL A 185 4.69 9.23 0.34
CA VAL A 185 3.99 8.05 -0.19
C VAL A 185 4.03 6.96 0.86
N VAL A 186 2.87 6.46 1.26
CA VAL A 186 2.74 5.32 2.17
C VAL A 186 2.20 4.09 1.45
N CYS A 187 2.58 2.89 1.90
CA CYS A 187 2.05 1.66 1.35
C CYS A 187 2.15 0.51 2.35
N ALA A 188 1.06 -0.24 2.52
CA ALA A 188 1.09 -1.51 3.24
C ALA A 188 1.47 -2.67 2.31
N GLY A 189 2.30 -3.61 2.80
CA GLY A 189 2.85 -4.69 1.97
C GLY A 189 1.91 -5.86 1.70
N TYR A 190 0.88 -6.09 2.49
CA TYR A 190 0.13 -7.35 2.54
C TYR A 190 -0.98 -7.54 1.50
N LYS A 191 -1.16 -6.57 0.58
CA LYS A 191 -2.14 -6.65 -0.51
C LYS A 191 -1.42 -6.94 -1.83
N TRP A 192 -1.29 -5.93 -2.66
CA TRP A 192 -0.70 -6.02 -4.01
C TRP A 192 0.81 -6.24 -4.02
N LEU A 193 1.49 -5.92 -2.92
CA LEU A 193 2.91 -6.23 -2.75
C LEU A 193 3.17 -7.66 -2.24
N LEU A 194 2.11 -8.44 -1.95
CA LEU A 194 2.15 -9.87 -1.61
C LEU A 194 3.05 -10.21 -0.42
N CYS A 195 3.31 -9.25 0.46
CA CYS A 195 4.10 -9.44 1.67
C CYS A 195 3.22 -9.95 2.83
N PRO A 196 3.82 -10.50 3.88
CA PRO A 196 3.11 -10.71 5.15
C PRO A 196 2.59 -9.39 5.72
N ARG A 197 1.50 -9.45 6.51
CA ARG A 197 1.03 -8.28 7.26
C ARG A 197 2.06 -7.91 8.34
N GLY A 198 2.21 -6.60 8.61
CA GLY A 198 3.16 -6.07 9.60
C GLY A 198 4.33 -5.34 8.97
N VAL A 199 4.35 -5.19 7.65
CA VAL A 199 5.28 -4.30 6.95
C VAL A 199 4.53 -3.23 6.18
N ALA A 200 5.02 -2.02 6.29
CA ALA A 200 4.61 -0.84 5.54
C ALA A 200 5.83 0.07 5.35
N TRP A 201 5.77 0.93 4.35
CA TRP A 201 6.84 1.86 4.03
C TRP A 201 6.28 3.26 3.87
N LEU A 202 7.15 4.24 4.18
CA LEU A 202 6.93 5.66 3.96
C LEU A 202 8.11 6.19 3.14
N ALA A 203 7.85 6.67 1.93
CA ALA A 203 8.80 7.48 1.20
C ALA A 203 8.50 8.96 1.49
N VAL A 204 9.55 9.75 1.79
CA VAL A 204 9.45 11.18 2.10
C VAL A 204 10.25 11.99 1.10
N ASP A 205 9.72 13.10 0.62
CA ASP A 205 10.48 14.06 -0.14
C ASP A 205 11.37 14.89 0.82
N PRO A 206 12.71 14.89 0.65
CA PRO A 206 13.60 15.63 1.55
C PRO A 206 13.45 17.15 1.46
N VAL A 207 12.80 17.65 0.39
CA VAL A 207 12.52 19.09 0.22
C VAL A 207 11.06 19.44 0.57
N SER A 208 10.32 18.47 1.10
CA SER A 208 8.95 18.69 1.55
C SER A 208 8.88 19.67 2.71
N ASN A 209 7.81 20.45 2.76
CA ASN A 209 7.50 21.33 3.89
C ASN A 209 6.91 20.56 5.10
N LEU A 210 6.83 19.22 5.04
CA LEU A 210 6.37 18.38 6.14
C LEU A 210 7.51 18.22 7.16
N ASP A 211 7.42 18.96 8.26
CA ASP A 211 8.39 18.88 9.37
C ASP A 211 8.08 17.68 10.28
N LEU A 212 8.39 16.49 9.77
CA LEU A 212 8.07 15.23 10.44
C LEU A 212 8.84 15.04 11.74
N VAL A 213 8.12 14.82 12.84
CA VAL A 213 8.70 14.48 14.13
C VAL A 213 8.78 12.95 14.28
N PRO A 214 9.95 12.38 14.54
CA PRO A 214 10.14 10.93 14.64
C PRO A 214 9.69 10.36 16.00
N HIS A 215 8.42 10.55 16.40
CA HIS A 215 7.94 10.15 17.74
C HIS A 215 7.77 8.65 17.95
N GLN A 216 7.92 7.83 16.94
CA GLN A 216 8.06 6.38 17.11
C GLN A 216 9.52 5.92 17.01
N ALA A 217 10.49 6.86 17.00
CA ALA A 217 11.89 6.53 16.89
C ALA A 217 12.32 5.58 18.03
N CYS A 218 13.06 4.58 17.66
CA CYS A 218 13.66 3.60 18.54
C CYS A 218 15.13 3.38 18.13
N TRP A 219 15.78 2.38 18.68
CA TRP A 219 17.15 2.01 18.33
C TRP A 219 17.38 1.84 16.82
N TYR A 220 16.35 1.35 16.06
CA TYR A 220 16.44 1.12 14.61
C TYR A 220 16.43 2.42 13.79
N ALA A 221 15.88 3.50 14.33
CA ALA A 221 15.93 4.85 13.74
C ALA A 221 17.27 5.55 13.95
N GLY A 222 18.19 4.95 14.71
CA GLY A 222 19.49 5.50 15.03
C GLY A 222 20.45 5.54 13.84
N ARG A 223 21.42 6.46 13.87
CA ARG A 223 22.49 6.57 12.85
C ARG A 223 23.24 5.24 12.73
N ASP A 224 23.68 4.69 13.86
CA ASP A 224 24.17 3.32 13.99
C ASP A 224 23.14 2.54 14.82
N VAL A 225 22.49 1.57 14.18
CA VAL A 225 21.40 0.77 14.76
C VAL A 225 21.84 0.11 16.06
N TRP A 226 22.99 -0.55 16.05
CA TRP A 226 23.45 -1.37 17.16
C TRP A 226 24.10 -0.58 18.29
N GLN A 227 24.59 0.65 18.01
CA GLN A 227 25.10 1.57 19.01
C GLN A 227 24.02 2.48 19.60
N SER A 228 22.81 2.46 19.03
CA SER A 228 21.70 3.31 19.47
C SER A 228 20.71 2.61 20.40
N ILE A 229 21.04 1.41 20.88
CA ILE A 229 20.15 0.58 21.70
C ILE A 229 19.84 1.22 23.05
N TYR A 230 20.82 1.92 23.67
CA TYR A 230 20.69 2.45 25.02
C TYR A 230 21.05 3.93 25.13
N GLY A 231 20.31 4.60 26.01
CA GLY A 231 20.62 5.91 26.55
C GLY A 231 20.43 7.09 25.57
N LEU A 232 20.58 8.27 26.13
CA LEU A 232 20.59 9.54 25.44
C LEU A 232 22.04 9.99 25.16
N PRO A 233 22.27 10.96 24.25
CA PRO A 233 21.31 11.75 23.51
C PRO A 233 20.64 10.99 22.35
N LEU A 234 19.53 11.53 21.80
CA LEU A 234 18.88 11.05 20.61
C LEU A 234 19.83 11.13 19.39
N ARG A 235 20.18 9.99 18.81
CA ARG A 235 21.18 9.87 17.73
C ARG A 235 20.52 9.32 16.46
N LEU A 236 19.67 10.11 15.83
CA LEU A 236 18.92 9.72 14.64
C LEU A 236 19.81 9.59 13.39
N ALA A 237 19.36 8.73 12.45
CA ALA A 237 19.90 8.67 11.11
C ALA A 237 19.69 10.00 10.36
N ASP A 238 20.57 10.31 9.42
CA ASP A 238 20.47 11.52 8.61
C ASP A 238 19.46 11.37 7.44
N SER A 239 19.06 10.15 7.13
CA SER A 239 18.08 9.76 6.10
C SER A 239 16.66 9.55 6.68
N ALA A 240 15.70 9.18 5.83
CA ALA A 240 14.35 8.82 6.27
C ALA A 240 14.32 7.64 7.28
N ARG A 241 15.41 6.90 7.42
CA ARG A 241 15.55 5.91 8.50
C ARG A 241 15.32 6.48 9.90
N ARG A 242 15.47 7.79 10.08
CA ARG A 242 15.12 8.47 11.35
C ARG A 242 13.66 8.29 11.78
N PHE A 243 12.79 7.88 10.84
CA PHE A 243 11.37 7.60 11.06
C PHE A 243 11.09 6.10 11.18
N ASP A 244 12.10 5.24 11.18
CA ASP A 244 11.92 3.80 11.28
C ASP A 244 11.28 3.39 12.60
N ALA A 245 10.28 2.52 12.52
CA ALA A 245 9.85 1.73 13.66
C ALA A 245 10.76 0.49 13.82
N SER A 246 10.70 -0.17 14.97
CA SER A 246 11.33 -1.47 15.16
C SER A 246 10.76 -2.48 14.15
N PRO A 247 11.59 -3.20 13.37
CA PRO A 247 11.12 -4.05 12.29
C PRO A 247 10.38 -5.29 12.79
N ALA A 248 9.27 -5.64 12.13
CA ALA A 248 8.60 -6.92 12.29
C ALA A 248 9.36 -7.98 11.49
N TRP A 249 10.36 -8.61 12.08
CA TRP A 249 11.37 -9.43 11.41
C TRP A 249 10.82 -10.45 10.43
N PHE A 250 9.90 -11.33 10.84
CA PHE A 250 9.35 -12.37 9.96
C PHE A 250 8.57 -11.77 8.77
N SER A 251 7.90 -10.65 8.99
CA SER A 251 7.21 -9.95 7.90
C SER A 251 8.21 -9.36 6.89
N HIS A 252 9.36 -8.86 7.36
CA HIS A 252 10.44 -8.40 6.49
C HIS A 252 11.14 -9.56 5.75
N VAL A 253 11.27 -10.73 6.37
CA VAL A 253 11.79 -11.95 5.71
C VAL A 253 10.90 -12.31 4.51
N GLY A 254 9.58 -12.37 4.72
CA GLY A 254 8.64 -12.61 3.62
C GLY A 254 8.67 -11.51 2.55
N ALA A 255 8.78 -10.23 2.96
CA ALA A 255 8.89 -9.11 2.04
C ALA A 255 10.17 -9.18 1.18
N ALA A 256 11.31 -9.55 1.77
CA ALA A 256 12.57 -9.72 1.05
C ALA A 256 12.53 -10.83 0.00
N ALA A 257 11.73 -11.88 0.23
CA ALA A 257 11.55 -12.96 -0.73
C ALA A 257 10.68 -12.57 -1.93
N VAL A 258 9.85 -11.51 -1.81
CA VAL A 258 8.86 -11.10 -2.81
C VAL A 258 9.24 -9.83 -3.53
N LEU A 259 9.53 -8.75 -2.77
CA LEU A 259 9.60 -7.40 -3.34
C LEU A 259 10.67 -7.20 -4.42
N PRO A 260 11.91 -7.75 -4.28
CA PRO A 260 12.92 -7.60 -5.33
C PRO A 260 12.47 -8.23 -6.67
N TRP A 261 11.79 -9.38 -6.61
CA TRP A 261 11.20 -9.99 -7.81
C TRP A 261 10.07 -9.11 -8.38
N LEU A 262 9.13 -8.66 -7.54
CA LEU A 262 7.99 -7.86 -7.98
C LEU A 262 8.44 -6.52 -8.59
N ALA A 263 9.46 -5.87 -8.02
CA ALA A 263 10.04 -4.64 -8.53
C ALA A 263 10.73 -4.83 -9.89
N GLY A 264 11.31 -6.01 -10.12
CA GLY A 264 11.98 -6.37 -11.38
C GLY A 264 11.03 -6.80 -12.52
N LEU A 265 9.71 -6.88 -12.29
CA LEU A 265 8.76 -7.24 -13.35
C LEU A 265 8.53 -6.09 -14.33
N ASP A 266 8.20 -6.44 -15.58
CA ASP A 266 7.62 -5.47 -16.52
C ASP A 266 6.26 -4.99 -16.01
N ARG A 267 6.24 -3.79 -15.45
CA ARG A 267 5.04 -3.19 -14.84
C ARG A 267 3.91 -2.96 -15.84
N ALA A 268 4.25 -2.72 -17.13
CA ALA A 268 3.25 -2.57 -18.17
C ALA A 268 2.56 -3.90 -18.46
N ALA A 269 3.33 -5.00 -18.53
CA ALA A 269 2.80 -6.34 -18.69
C ALA A 269 1.93 -6.77 -17.49
N VAL A 270 2.37 -6.46 -16.25
CA VAL A 270 1.58 -6.71 -15.04
C VAL A 270 0.25 -5.96 -15.08
N ARG A 271 0.27 -4.67 -15.41
CA ARG A 271 -0.94 -3.85 -15.56
C ARG A 271 -1.87 -4.42 -16.61
N ALA A 272 -1.34 -4.71 -17.80
CA ALA A 272 -2.13 -5.25 -18.91
C ALA A 272 -2.84 -6.56 -18.51
N HIS A 273 -2.15 -7.45 -17.79
CA HIS A 273 -2.70 -8.69 -17.28
C HIS A 273 -3.82 -8.43 -16.25
N CYS A 274 -3.54 -7.68 -15.20
CA CYS A 274 -4.51 -7.46 -14.10
C CYS A 274 -5.74 -6.68 -14.57
N VAL A 275 -5.52 -5.60 -15.31
CA VAL A 275 -6.61 -4.74 -15.83
C VAL A 275 -7.39 -5.45 -16.93
N GLY A 276 -6.71 -6.21 -17.80
CA GLY A 276 -7.38 -6.97 -18.87
C GLY A 276 -8.39 -7.99 -18.32
N LEU A 277 -8.05 -8.68 -17.23
CA LEU A 277 -8.98 -9.60 -16.57
C LEU A 277 -10.15 -8.86 -15.89
N ALA A 278 -9.87 -7.76 -15.22
CA ALA A 278 -10.90 -6.94 -14.59
C ALA A 278 -11.85 -6.32 -15.62
N ASP A 279 -11.34 -5.75 -16.70
CA ASP A 279 -12.14 -5.14 -17.76
C ASP A 279 -12.93 -6.19 -18.57
N ALA A 280 -12.41 -7.43 -18.71
CA ALA A 280 -13.18 -8.54 -19.29
C ALA A 280 -14.43 -8.84 -18.45
N VAL A 281 -14.30 -8.87 -17.12
CA VAL A 281 -15.46 -9.05 -16.22
C VAL A 281 -16.42 -7.87 -16.35
N ARG A 282 -15.91 -6.64 -16.33
CA ARG A 282 -16.75 -5.44 -16.48
C ARG A 282 -17.56 -5.48 -17.78
N THR A 283 -16.88 -5.75 -18.89
CA THR A 283 -17.52 -5.83 -20.21
C THR A 283 -18.59 -6.92 -20.28
N GLY A 284 -18.30 -8.12 -19.70
CA GLY A 284 -19.28 -9.21 -19.65
C GLY A 284 -20.47 -8.95 -18.71
N LEU A 285 -20.37 -7.93 -17.85
CA LEU A 285 -21.46 -7.45 -16.99
C LEU A 285 -22.13 -6.15 -17.51
N ASP A 286 -21.87 -5.77 -18.77
CA ASP A 286 -22.35 -4.52 -19.39
C ASP A 286 -21.88 -3.25 -18.67
N LEU A 287 -20.72 -3.31 -18.01
CA LEU A 287 -20.06 -2.15 -17.39
C LEU A 287 -18.92 -1.66 -18.29
N PRO A 288 -18.71 -0.35 -18.40
CA PRO A 288 -17.60 0.18 -19.20
C PRO A 288 -16.25 -0.23 -18.57
N PRO A 289 -15.21 -0.47 -19.39
CA PRO A 289 -13.85 -0.64 -18.89
C PRO A 289 -13.43 0.54 -18.00
N ALA A 290 -12.69 0.25 -16.92
CA ALA A 290 -12.29 1.26 -15.94
C ALA A 290 -10.76 1.42 -15.83
N GLY A 291 -9.98 0.55 -16.49
CA GLY A 291 -8.53 0.59 -16.40
C GLY A 291 -7.98 0.30 -14.99
N SER A 292 -8.78 -0.36 -14.15
CA SER A 292 -8.49 -0.72 -12.77
C SER A 292 -8.44 -2.23 -12.62
N ALA A 293 -7.55 -2.74 -11.77
CA ALA A 293 -7.52 -4.16 -11.39
C ALA A 293 -8.60 -4.53 -10.34
N ILE A 294 -9.40 -3.56 -9.91
CA ILE A 294 -10.50 -3.71 -8.96
C ILE A 294 -11.83 -3.51 -9.69
N VAL A 295 -12.77 -4.40 -9.43
CA VAL A 295 -14.15 -4.34 -9.93
C VAL A 295 -15.10 -4.34 -8.75
N ALA A 296 -15.96 -3.33 -8.64
CA ALA A 296 -17.08 -3.31 -7.71
C ALA A 296 -18.37 -3.66 -8.47
N VAL A 297 -19.13 -4.62 -7.95
CA VAL A 297 -20.40 -5.08 -8.52
C VAL A 297 -21.49 -4.84 -7.49
N ASP A 298 -22.37 -3.88 -7.80
CA ASP A 298 -23.54 -3.53 -6.98
C ASP A 298 -24.80 -4.05 -7.70
N ARG A 299 -25.18 -5.27 -7.38
CA ARG A 299 -26.41 -5.94 -7.89
C ARG A 299 -26.99 -6.80 -6.77
N PRO A 300 -28.32 -7.00 -6.74
CA PRO A 300 -28.95 -7.96 -5.83
C PRO A 300 -28.31 -9.36 -5.95
N ASP A 301 -28.22 -10.08 -4.84
CA ASP A 301 -27.80 -11.48 -4.75
C ASP A 301 -26.37 -11.78 -5.29
N VAL A 302 -25.59 -10.75 -5.66
CA VAL A 302 -24.26 -10.94 -6.23
C VAL A 302 -23.30 -11.65 -5.27
N ALA A 303 -23.39 -11.34 -3.97
CA ALA A 303 -22.54 -11.95 -2.96
C ALA A 303 -22.81 -13.46 -2.84
N ASP A 304 -24.08 -13.86 -2.79
CA ASP A 304 -24.48 -15.24 -2.64
C ASP A 304 -24.17 -16.05 -3.91
N ARG A 305 -24.43 -15.50 -5.08
CA ARG A 305 -24.13 -16.16 -6.38
C ARG A 305 -22.63 -16.40 -6.55
N LEU A 306 -21.81 -15.41 -6.23
CA LEU A 306 -20.34 -15.55 -6.30
C LEU A 306 -19.81 -16.54 -5.27
N ALA A 307 -20.34 -16.51 -4.04
CA ALA A 307 -19.97 -17.47 -3.00
C ALA A 307 -20.34 -18.92 -3.40
N ALA A 308 -21.54 -19.13 -3.97
CA ALA A 308 -21.98 -20.42 -4.48
C ALA A 308 -21.10 -20.94 -5.63
N ALA A 309 -20.53 -20.03 -6.45
CA ALA A 309 -19.58 -20.35 -7.50
C ALA A 309 -18.12 -20.52 -6.99
N GLY A 310 -17.87 -20.42 -5.68
CA GLY A 310 -16.54 -20.49 -5.10
C GLY A 310 -15.66 -19.29 -5.38
N VAL A 311 -16.25 -18.13 -5.68
CA VAL A 311 -15.50 -16.87 -5.88
C VAL A 311 -15.34 -16.16 -4.55
N VAL A 312 -14.09 -15.85 -4.19
CA VAL A 312 -13.72 -15.13 -2.97
C VAL A 312 -13.51 -13.65 -3.30
N GLY A 313 -14.46 -12.82 -2.94
CA GLY A 313 -14.39 -11.36 -2.99
C GLY A 313 -14.54 -10.73 -1.60
N SER A 314 -14.83 -9.44 -1.54
CA SER A 314 -15.13 -8.76 -0.27
C SER A 314 -16.24 -7.73 -0.45
N LEU A 315 -17.17 -7.65 0.52
CA LEU A 315 -18.18 -6.58 0.54
C LEU A 315 -17.54 -5.27 0.99
N ARG A 316 -17.68 -4.20 0.19
CA ARG A 316 -17.17 -2.86 0.49
C ARG A 316 -18.16 -1.82 -0.01
N ALA A 317 -18.47 -0.85 0.84
CA ALA A 317 -19.39 0.26 0.52
C ALA A 317 -20.69 -0.20 -0.18
N GLY A 318 -21.25 -1.34 0.24
CA GLY A 318 -22.48 -1.91 -0.31
C GLY A 318 -22.29 -2.79 -1.55
N ALA A 319 -21.15 -2.78 -2.21
CA ALA A 319 -20.85 -3.57 -3.41
C ALA A 319 -19.92 -4.76 -3.11
N VAL A 320 -20.00 -5.83 -3.91
CA VAL A 320 -18.97 -6.89 -3.90
C VAL A 320 -17.77 -6.40 -4.72
N ARG A 321 -16.64 -6.32 -4.05
CA ARG A 321 -15.36 -5.96 -4.65
C ARG A 321 -14.57 -7.20 -5.02
N LEU A 322 -14.21 -7.30 -6.29
CA LEU A 322 -13.30 -8.29 -6.86
C LEU A 322 -11.99 -7.61 -7.23
N SER A 323 -10.88 -8.33 -7.19
CA SER A 323 -9.56 -7.79 -7.51
C SER A 323 -8.68 -8.84 -8.18
N PHE A 324 -8.11 -8.49 -9.32
CA PHE A 324 -7.32 -9.37 -10.18
C PHE A 324 -5.84 -9.06 -10.06
N HIS A 325 -5.01 -10.07 -9.80
CA HIS A 325 -3.57 -9.91 -9.66
C HIS A 325 -2.83 -10.95 -10.51
N LEU A 326 -1.50 -10.98 -10.39
CA LEU A 326 -0.56 -11.80 -11.17
C LEU A 326 -1.00 -13.25 -11.35
N TYR A 327 -1.53 -13.87 -10.31
CA TYR A 327 -1.91 -15.28 -10.27
C TYR A 327 -3.33 -15.57 -10.80
N ASN A 328 -4.12 -14.54 -11.09
CA ASN A 328 -5.46 -14.75 -11.64
C ASN A 328 -5.40 -15.06 -13.14
N THR A 329 -6.41 -15.75 -13.63
CA THR A 329 -6.49 -16.25 -15.00
C THR A 329 -7.82 -15.90 -15.67
N ALA A 330 -7.92 -16.10 -16.99
CA ALA A 330 -9.17 -15.96 -17.71
C ALA A 330 -10.28 -16.90 -17.17
N ALA A 331 -9.91 -18.06 -16.61
CA ALA A 331 -10.86 -18.96 -15.98
C ALA A 331 -11.49 -18.37 -14.70
N ASP A 332 -10.74 -17.55 -13.93
CA ASP A 332 -11.30 -16.84 -12.78
C ASP A 332 -12.31 -15.77 -13.24
N ALA A 333 -12.01 -15.06 -14.33
CA ALA A 333 -12.94 -14.08 -14.92
C ALA A 333 -14.20 -14.76 -15.47
N ALA A 334 -14.05 -15.87 -16.21
CA ALA A 334 -15.17 -16.65 -16.72
C ALA A 334 -16.07 -17.16 -15.58
N ARG A 335 -15.50 -17.66 -14.49
CA ARG A 335 -16.25 -18.13 -13.30
C ARG A 335 -17.12 -17.00 -12.71
N VAL A 336 -16.65 -15.77 -12.69
CA VAL A 336 -17.46 -14.62 -12.25
C VAL A 336 -18.62 -14.38 -13.21
N LEU A 337 -18.37 -14.41 -14.52
CA LEU A 337 -19.40 -14.18 -15.53
C LEU A 337 -20.46 -15.29 -15.49
N ASP A 338 -20.03 -16.56 -15.46
CA ASP A 338 -20.94 -17.71 -15.37
C ASP A 338 -21.84 -17.65 -14.10
N ALA A 339 -21.30 -17.10 -13.02
CA ALA A 339 -22.06 -16.91 -11.79
C ALA A 339 -23.06 -15.76 -11.88
N LEU A 340 -22.80 -14.70 -12.67
CA LEU A 340 -23.55 -13.46 -12.63
C LEU A 340 -24.41 -13.20 -13.89
N THR A 341 -24.17 -13.91 -14.98
CA THR A 341 -25.02 -13.92 -16.18
C THR A 341 -25.93 -15.14 -16.20
#